data_9ac6524b918f65951ebc18d6f89a2986
#
_entry.id   9ac6524b918f65951ebc18d6f89a2986
#
_cell.length_a   1.000
_cell.length_b   1.000
_cell.length_c   1.000
_cell.angle_alpha   90.00
_cell.angle_beta   90.00
_cell.angle_gamma   90.00
#
_symmetry.space_group_name_H-M   'P 1'
#
loop_
_entity.id
_entity.type
_entity.pdbx_description
1 polymer ?
#
loop_
_entity_poly.entity_id
_entity_poly.type
_entity_poly.pdbx_seq_one_letter_code
_entity_poly.pdbx_strand_id
1 'polypeptide(L)'
;MRHVILILTMALALAAQETRHEVTNASPNPVDDTKALSAQVPDVYAIRAQFERVLVLRFKFDTDLLAGLEKMVKQEKIKNAVILSAFGSVRGYQVHQVSNRGFPTKNMFVANPTMPADIIGMSGFVMDGHLHPHISLAIPEKSFGGHLEPGTKVFTFAVVTLGLLPDGIDFSKLDDKNYR
;
A
#
# COMPACT_ATOMS: atom_id res chain seq x y z
N MET A 1 18.64 -39.30 48.87
CA MET A 1 18.77 -38.01 48.18
C MET A 1 18.22 -38.18 46.77
N ARG A 2 17.07 -37.62 46.43
CA ARG A 2 16.43 -37.69 45.11
C ARG A 2 16.85 -36.42 44.36
N HIS A 3 17.60 -36.56 43.28
CA HIS A 3 17.97 -35.46 42.38
C HIS A 3 16.79 -35.21 41.45
N VAL A 4 16.13 -34.06 41.56
CA VAL A 4 15.14 -33.59 40.62
C VAL A 4 15.90 -32.89 39.49
N ILE A 5 15.92 -33.47 38.31
CA ILE A 5 16.47 -32.85 37.11
C ILE A 5 15.34 -31.96 36.53
N LEU A 6 15.53 -30.64 36.66
CA LEU A 6 14.63 -29.64 36.05
C LEU A 6 15.01 -29.50 34.56
N ILE A 7 14.26 -30.09 33.65
CA ILE A 7 14.41 -29.89 32.21
C ILE A 7 13.77 -28.57 31.86
N LEU A 8 14.59 -27.55 31.62
CA LEU A 8 14.16 -26.25 31.11
C LEU A 8 13.95 -26.38 29.59
N THR A 9 12.73 -26.59 29.16
CA THR A 9 12.37 -26.54 27.73
C THR A 9 12.35 -25.09 27.27
N MET A 10 13.40 -24.66 26.60
CA MET A 10 13.47 -23.36 25.94
C MET A 10 12.62 -23.45 24.66
N ALA A 11 11.40 -22.93 24.70
CA ALA A 11 10.60 -22.72 23.49
C ALA A 11 11.24 -21.58 22.69
N LEU A 12 11.97 -21.92 21.61
CA LEU A 12 12.35 -20.94 20.60
C LEU A 12 11.07 -20.48 19.92
N ALA A 13 10.59 -19.30 20.26
CA ALA A 13 9.63 -18.59 19.43
C ALA A 13 10.33 -18.22 18.13
N LEU A 14 10.08 -18.93 17.04
CA LEU A 14 10.44 -18.45 15.70
C LEU A 14 9.62 -17.17 15.45
N ALA A 15 10.23 -16.02 15.72
CA ALA A 15 9.71 -14.76 15.22
C ALA A 15 9.72 -14.85 13.69
N ALA A 16 8.56 -14.68 13.05
CA ALA A 16 8.49 -14.69 11.61
C ALA A 16 9.37 -13.55 11.06
N GLN A 17 10.41 -13.94 10.32
CA GLN A 17 11.43 -13.04 9.81
C GLN A 17 10.87 -12.24 8.62
N GLU A 18 11.40 -11.02 8.41
CA GLU A 18 11.12 -10.25 7.20
C GLU A 18 11.46 -11.07 5.95
N THR A 19 10.51 -11.16 5.03
CA THR A 19 10.69 -11.83 3.75
C THR A 19 10.74 -10.81 2.62
N ARG A 20 11.54 -11.13 1.58
CA ARG A 20 11.69 -10.30 0.39
C ARG A 20 11.63 -11.16 -0.86
N HIS A 21 10.87 -10.73 -1.87
CA HIS A 21 10.90 -11.35 -3.18
C HIS A 21 10.67 -10.31 -4.28
N GLU A 22 11.34 -10.49 -5.42
CA GLU A 22 11.23 -9.59 -6.57
C GLU A 22 10.28 -10.17 -7.63
N VAL A 23 9.40 -9.32 -8.15
CA VAL A 23 8.46 -9.66 -9.23
C VAL A 23 8.70 -8.75 -10.41
N THR A 24 8.80 -9.30 -11.61
CA THR A 24 8.87 -8.55 -12.86
C THR A 24 7.46 -8.31 -13.39
N ASN A 25 7.08 -7.05 -13.59
CA ASN A 25 5.77 -6.63 -14.13
C ASN A 25 5.84 -6.47 -15.64
N ALA A 26 6.08 -7.56 -16.36
CA ALA A 26 6.06 -7.55 -17.82
C ALA A 26 4.64 -7.26 -18.33
N SER A 27 4.54 -6.45 -19.40
CA SER A 27 3.27 -6.24 -20.09
C SER A 27 2.85 -7.52 -20.82
N PRO A 28 1.53 -7.78 -20.95
CA PRO A 28 1.05 -8.90 -21.75
C PRO A 28 1.58 -8.88 -23.20
N ASN A 29 1.80 -7.68 -23.73
CA ASN A 29 2.46 -7.47 -25.02
C ASN A 29 3.88 -6.90 -24.77
N PRO A 30 4.97 -7.63 -25.07
CA PRO A 30 6.35 -7.18 -24.82
C PRO A 30 6.73 -5.87 -25.54
N VAL A 31 6.07 -5.52 -26.64
CA VAL A 31 6.29 -4.26 -27.35
C VAL A 31 5.96 -3.06 -26.47
N ASP A 32 4.98 -3.19 -25.57
CA ASP A 32 4.59 -2.10 -24.66
C ASP A 32 5.70 -1.80 -23.64
N ASP A 33 6.50 -2.79 -23.25
CA ASP A 33 7.63 -2.58 -22.34
C ASP A 33 8.82 -1.87 -23.03
N THR A 34 8.92 -1.98 -24.34
CA THR A 34 9.98 -1.34 -25.14
C THR A 34 9.53 -0.06 -25.85
N LYS A 35 8.27 0.37 -25.64
CA LYS A 35 7.71 1.56 -26.26
C LYS A 35 8.53 2.81 -25.93
N ALA A 36 8.90 3.54 -26.97
CA ALA A 36 9.61 4.80 -26.82
C ALA A 36 8.72 5.88 -26.19
N LEU A 37 9.36 6.88 -25.56
CA LEU A 37 8.68 8.08 -25.11
C LEU A 37 8.03 8.79 -26.31
N SER A 38 6.79 9.26 -26.12
CA SER A 38 6.05 9.99 -27.14
C SER A 38 6.16 11.50 -26.91
N ALA A 39 6.60 12.23 -27.92
CA ALA A 39 6.60 13.70 -27.86
C ALA A 39 5.18 14.31 -27.76
N GLN A 40 4.13 13.52 -27.98
CA GLN A 40 2.74 13.94 -27.83
C GLN A 40 2.22 13.79 -26.39
N VAL A 41 2.92 13.04 -25.54
CA VAL A 41 2.60 12.93 -24.12
C VAL A 41 3.32 14.06 -23.40
N PRO A 42 2.61 14.96 -22.72
CA PRO A 42 3.26 16.06 -22.00
C PRO A 42 4.05 15.54 -20.78
N ASP A 43 5.16 16.18 -20.45
CA ASP A 43 5.96 15.85 -19.26
C ASP A 43 5.14 15.94 -17.96
N VAL A 44 4.18 16.86 -17.92
CA VAL A 44 3.26 17.08 -16.80
C VAL A 44 1.90 17.51 -17.35
N TYR A 45 0.85 16.94 -16.84
CA TYR A 45 -0.51 17.43 -17.10
C TYR A 45 -1.29 17.61 -15.79
N ALA A 46 -2.32 18.45 -15.81
CA ALA A 46 -3.10 18.79 -14.63
C ALA A 46 -4.56 18.39 -14.82
N ILE A 47 -5.10 17.71 -13.82
CA ILE A 47 -6.53 17.47 -13.68
C ILE A 47 -7.06 18.41 -12.60
N ARG A 48 -8.01 19.29 -12.96
CA ARG A 48 -8.65 20.21 -12.00
C ARG A 48 -9.83 19.52 -11.35
N ALA A 49 -9.85 19.52 -10.03
CA ALA A 49 -10.90 18.92 -9.25
C ALA A 49 -11.22 19.73 -7.99
N GLN A 50 -12.39 19.51 -7.41
CA GLN A 50 -12.78 19.98 -6.08
C GLN A 50 -13.32 18.80 -5.29
N PHE A 51 -13.11 18.79 -3.99
CA PHE A 51 -13.70 17.75 -3.14
C PHE A 51 -15.21 17.97 -2.99
N GLU A 52 -15.98 16.93 -3.17
CA GLU A 52 -17.41 16.94 -2.86
C GLU A 52 -17.65 16.77 -1.36
N ARG A 53 -16.91 15.88 -0.73
CA ARG A 53 -16.99 15.61 0.70
C ARG A 53 -15.69 14.94 1.19
N VAL A 54 -15.53 14.93 2.51
CA VAL A 54 -14.45 14.19 3.20
C VAL A 54 -15.07 13.00 3.93
N LEU A 55 -14.41 11.85 3.83
CA LEU A 55 -14.77 10.63 4.54
C LEU A 55 -13.63 10.25 5.48
N VAL A 56 -13.93 10.08 6.77
CA VAL A 56 -12.97 9.63 7.78
C VAL A 56 -13.28 8.18 8.13
N LEU A 57 -12.33 7.29 7.86
CA LEU A 57 -12.43 5.87 8.10
C LEU A 57 -11.62 5.48 9.33
N ARG A 58 -12.23 4.75 10.28
CA ARG A 58 -11.53 4.19 11.42
C ARG A 58 -11.49 2.67 11.32
N PHE A 59 -10.31 2.13 11.39
CA PHE A 59 -10.04 0.69 11.36
C PHE A 59 -9.76 0.19 12.77
N LYS A 60 -10.38 -0.92 13.12
CA LYS A 60 -10.16 -1.58 14.42
C LYS A 60 -8.97 -2.53 14.38
N PHE A 61 -8.56 -2.99 15.57
CA PHE A 61 -7.57 -4.05 15.75
C PHE A 61 -7.79 -5.24 14.80
N ASP A 62 -6.70 -5.76 14.25
CA ASP A 62 -6.59 -6.94 13.37
C ASP A 62 -7.28 -6.82 12.00
N THR A 63 -7.83 -5.66 11.67
CA THR A 63 -8.34 -5.40 10.32
C THR A 63 -7.17 -5.35 9.33
N ASP A 64 -7.29 -6.03 8.20
CA ASP A 64 -6.40 -5.82 7.05
C ASP A 64 -6.69 -4.44 6.45
N LEU A 65 -5.66 -3.60 6.41
CA LEU A 65 -5.82 -2.18 6.05
C LEU A 65 -6.27 -2.02 4.59
N LEU A 66 -5.64 -2.77 3.67
CA LEU A 66 -6.00 -2.70 2.25
C LEU A 66 -7.41 -3.24 2.01
N ALA A 67 -7.69 -4.45 2.49
CA ALA A 67 -9.02 -5.05 2.34
C ALA A 67 -10.12 -4.20 2.98
N GLY A 68 -9.82 -3.54 4.10
CA GLY A 68 -10.75 -2.62 4.75
C GLY A 68 -11.02 -1.37 3.91
N LEU A 69 -10.00 -0.78 3.28
CA LEU A 69 -10.15 0.33 2.34
C LEU A 69 -10.98 -0.07 1.13
N GLU A 70 -10.65 -1.18 0.46
CA GLU A 70 -11.39 -1.71 -0.68
C GLU A 70 -12.86 -1.97 -0.35
N LYS A 71 -13.12 -2.53 0.84
CA LYS A 71 -14.51 -2.73 1.32
C LYS A 71 -15.25 -1.40 1.40
N MET A 72 -14.62 -0.35 1.96
CA MET A 72 -15.27 0.96 2.08
C MET A 72 -15.45 1.65 0.74
N VAL A 73 -14.48 1.57 -0.18
CA VAL A 73 -14.60 2.05 -1.56
C VAL A 73 -15.84 1.44 -2.23
N LYS A 74 -16.01 0.12 -2.10
CA LYS A 74 -17.18 -0.59 -2.65
C LYS A 74 -18.49 -0.24 -1.95
N GLN A 75 -18.50 -0.20 -0.61
CA GLN A 75 -19.69 0.06 0.20
C GLN A 75 -20.22 1.48 -0.01
N GLU A 76 -19.33 2.47 -0.02
CA GLU A 76 -19.66 3.90 -0.24
C GLU A 76 -19.77 4.26 -1.72
N LYS A 77 -19.57 3.28 -2.63
CA LYS A 77 -19.59 3.45 -4.09
C LYS A 77 -18.67 4.58 -4.55
N ILE A 78 -17.47 4.65 -3.94
CA ILE A 78 -16.50 5.67 -4.27
C ILE A 78 -15.90 5.37 -5.63
N LYS A 79 -16.12 6.26 -6.58
CA LYS A 79 -15.53 6.18 -7.92
C LYS A 79 -14.15 6.84 -7.95
N ASN A 80 -14.09 8.08 -7.46
CA ASN A 80 -12.85 8.86 -7.45
C ASN A 80 -12.62 9.48 -6.07
N ALA A 81 -11.41 9.34 -5.53
CA ALA A 81 -10.99 9.96 -4.28
C ALA A 81 -9.47 10.14 -4.22
N VAL A 82 -9.03 11.04 -3.35
CA VAL A 82 -7.62 11.20 -2.95
C VAL A 82 -7.47 10.74 -1.50
N ILE A 83 -6.44 9.99 -1.19
CA ILE A 83 -6.05 9.72 0.20
C ILE A 83 -5.34 10.98 0.74
N LEU A 84 -5.96 11.66 1.70
CA LEU A 84 -5.45 12.92 2.25
C LEU A 84 -4.48 12.70 3.40
N SER A 85 -4.74 11.72 4.25
CA SER A 85 -3.89 11.40 5.40
C SER A 85 -4.19 10.01 5.95
N ALA A 86 -3.24 9.46 6.71
CA ALA A 86 -3.45 8.32 7.58
C ALA A 86 -2.52 8.39 8.78
N PHE A 87 -2.97 7.82 9.90
CA PHE A 87 -2.17 7.61 11.10
C PHE A 87 -2.70 6.41 11.90
N GLY A 88 -1.89 5.89 12.80
CA GLY A 88 -2.21 4.75 13.64
C GLY A 88 -1.05 3.77 13.73
N SER A 89 -1.34 2.49 13.93
CA SER A 89 -0.31 1.47 14.04
C SER A 89 -0.71 0.14 13.39
N VAL A 90 0.29 -0.61 12.95
CA VAL A 90 0.15 -1.96 12.40
C VAL A 90 0.94 -2.96 13.24
N ARG A 91 0.51 -4.23 13.28
CA ARG A 91 1.18 -5.33 13.98
C ARG A 91 1.97 -6.26 13.06
N GLY A 92 1.95 -5.96 11.79
CA GLY A 92 2.65 -6.61 10.71
C GLY A 92 2.35 -5.86 9.44
N TYR A 93 3.25 -5.92 8.45
CA TYR A 93 3.13 -5.15 7.23
C TYR A 93 3.55 -5.95 6.00
N GLN A 94 3.00 -5.57 4.87
CA GLN A 94 3.45 -5.95 3.55
C GLN A 94 3.34 -4.75 2.61
N VAL A 95 4.43 -4.46 1.91
CA VAL A 95 4.53 -3.37 0.93
C VAL A 95 5.36 -3.81 -0.26
N HIS A 96 5.21 -3.14 -1.41
CA HIS A 96 6.21 -3.28 -2.46
C HIS A 96 6.75 -1.92 -2.93
N GLN A 97 7.93 -1.96 -3.52
CA GLN A 97 8.64 -0.80 -4.07
C GLN A 97 9.23 -1.16 -5.43
N VAL A 98 9.31 -0.19 -6.33
CA VAL A 98 10.07 -0.37 -7.58
C VAL A 98 11.53 -0.67 -7.26
N SER A 99 12.10 -1.71 -7.87
CA SER A 99 13.46 -2.21 -7.62
C SER A 99 14.42 -2.05 -8.80
N ASN A 100 13.93 -1.59 -9.98
CA ASN A 100 14.77 -1.34 -11.14
C ASN A 100 14.51 0.05 -11.74
N ARG A 101 15.29 0.42 -12.78
CA ARG A 101 15.24 1.73 -13.43
C ARG A 101 14.79 1.69 -14.89
N GLY A 102 14.22 0.60 -15.33
CA GLY A 102 13.81 0.39 -16.72
C GLY A 102 12.54 -0.43 -16.82
N PHE A 103 12.06 -0.62 -18.05
CA PHE A 103 10.92 -1.47 -18.36
C PHE A 103 11.39 -2.83 -18.88
N PRO A 104 10.65 -3.92 -18.57
CA PRO A 104 9.53 -3.97 -17.65
C PRO A 104 9.94 -3.60 -16.23
N THR A 105 9.05 -2.97 -15.48
CA THR A 105 9.29 -2.62 -14.08
C THR A 105 9.40 -3.87 -13.22
N LYS A 106 10.25 -3.80 -12.19
CA LYS A 106 10.34 -4.84 -11.15
C LYS A 106 9.96 -4.25 -9.81
N ASN A 107 9.25 -5.04 -9.02
CA ASN A 107 8.83 -4.67 -7.69
C ASN A 107 9.45 -5.63 -6.67
N MET A 108 10.06 -5.05 -5.63
CA MET A 108 10.51 -5.77 -4.44
C MET A 108 9.38 -5.77 -3.42
N PHE A 109 8.81 -6.94 -3.15
CA PHE A 109 7.86 -7.16 -2.08
C PHE A 109 8.59 -7.41 -0.78
N VAL A 110 8.19 -6.70 0.27
CA VAL A 110 8.75 -6.80 1.61
C VAL A 110 7.62 -7.05 2.59
N ALA A 111 7.67 -8.15 3.32
CA ALA A 111 6.68 -8.52 4.32
C ALA A 111 7.33 -8.86 5.66
N ASN A 112 6.76 -8.34 6.73
CA ASN A 112 7.04 -8.77 8.09
C ASN A 112 5.72 -8.89 8.88
N PRO A 113 5.19 -10.12 9.05
CA PRO A 113 3.88 -10.33 9.65
C PRO A 113 3.83 -10.11 11.17
N THR A 114 4.98 -9.93 11.81
CA THR A 114 5.09 -9.83 13.28
C THR A 114 5.72 -8.54 13.77
N MET A 115 6.29 -7.72 12.87
CA MET A 115 6.92 -6.46 13.25
C MET A 115 5.88 -5.35 13.37
N PRO A 116 5.68 -4.76 14.55
CA PRO A 116 4.81 -3.60 14.68
C PRO A 116 5.48 -2.36 14.07
N ALA A 117 4.66 -1.44 13.55
CA ALA A 117 5.10 -0.17 13.04
C ALA A 117 4.02 0.91 13.20
N ASP A 118 4.43 2.17 13.32
CA ASP A 118 3.52 3.30 13.26
C ASP A 118 3.22 3.67 11.81
N ILE A 119 1.96 4.00 11.53
CA ILE A 119 1.56 4.63 10.26
C ILE A 119 1.84 6.14 10.42
N ILE A 120 2.81 6.64 9.67
CA ILE A 120 3.19 8.06 9.66
C ILE A 120 2.63 8.83 8.47
N GLY A 121 1.95 8.15 7.56
CA GLY A 121 1.27 8.75 6.43
C GLY A 121 0.77 7.72 5.43
N MET A 122 -0.14 8.17 4.59
CA MET A 122 -0.61 7.44 3.41
C MET A 122 -0.97 8.43 2.32
N SER A 123 -0.72 8.06 1.08
CA SER A 123 -1.08 8.82 -0.12
C SER A 123 -1.62 7.89 -1.19
N GLY A 124 -2.21 8.44 -2.23
CA GLY A 124 -2.74 7.68 -3.35
C GLY A 124 -4.14 8.11 -3.74
N PHE A 125 -4.76 7.30 -4.57
CA PHE A 125 -6.03 7.61 -5.19
C PHE A 125 -6.97 6.40 -5.22
N VAL A 126 -8.26 6.68 -5.32
CA VAL A 126 -9.27 5.79 -5.90
C VAL A 126 -9.57 6.33 -7.29
N MET A 127 -9.39 5.52 -8.31
CA MET A 127 -9.54 5.87 -9.72
C MET A 127 -10.49 4.88 -10.37
N ASP A 128 -11.67 5.34 -10.75
CA ASP A 128 -12.77 4.51 -11.27
C ASP A 128 -13.06 3.27 -10.40
N GLY A 129 -13.06 3.47 -9.07
CA GLY A 129 -13.27 2.42 -8.08
C GLY A 129 -12.04 1.55 -7.77
N HIS A 130 -10.92 1.75 -8.44
CA HIS A 130 -9.66 1.05 -8.20
C HIS A 130 -8.78 1.82 -7.23
N LEU A 131 -8.35 1.18 -6.17
CA LEU A 131 -7.52 1.78 -5.13
C LEU A 131 -6.03 1.60 -5.45
N HIS A 132 -5.26 2.69 -5.40
CA HIS A 132 -3.80 2.69 -5.53
C HIS A 132 -3.18 3.42 -4.32
N PRO A 133 -2.93 2.73 -3.20
CA PRO A 133 -2.48 3.33 -1.96
C PRO A 133 -0.99 3.12 -1.73
N HIS A 134 -0.28 4.16 -1.33
CA HIS A 134 1.06 4.08 -0.76
C HIS A 134 1.01 4.40 0.72
N ILE A 135 1.78 3.66 1.52
CA ILE A 135 1.87 3.82 2.97
C ILE A 135 3.30 4.16 3.39
N SER A 136 3.44 5.04 4.36
CA SER A 136 4.69 5.32 5.06
C SER A 136 4.60 4.79 6.50
N LEU A 137 5.58 3.99 6.87
CA LEU A 137 5.67 3.31 8.15
C LEU A 137 6.95 3.72 8.88
N ALA A 138 6.91 3.69 10.20
CA ALA A 138 8.09 3.92 11.04
C ALA A 138 8.23 2.81 12.09
N ILE A 139 9.45 2.37 12.28
CA ILE A 139 9.92 1.59 13.43
C ILE A 139 11.03 2.40 14.13
N PRO A 140 11.47 2.05 15.35
CA PRO A 140 12.44 2.88 16.08
C PRO A 140 13.70 3.23 15.28
N GLU A 141 14.17 2.34 14.41
CA GLU A 141 15.44 2.48 13.71
C GLU A 141 15.32 3.20 12.36
N LYS A 142 14.15 3.20 11.72
CA LYS A 142 13.97 3.75 10.36
C LYS A 142 12.51 4.01 9.99
N SER A 143 12.32 4.87 9.00
CA SER A 143 11.07 4.98 8.24
C SER A 143 11.22 4.29 6.88
N PHE A 144 10.15 3.70 6.40
CA PHE A 144 10.08 3.02 5.11
C PHE A 144 8.64 3.01 4.61
N GLY A 145 8.40 2.49 3.43
CA GLY A 145 7.04 2.41 2.88
C GLY A 145 7.05 1.92 1.45
N GLY A 146 5.92 2.03 0.79
CA GLY A 146 5.70 1.62 -0.59
C GLY A 146 4.22 1.46 -0.88
N HIS A 147 3.90 0.78 -1.97
CA HIS A 147 2.54 0.37 -2.27
C HIS A 147 2.03 -0.56 -1.17
N LEU A 148 0.84 -0.27 -0.65
CA LEU A 148 0.21 -1.08 0.41
C LEU A 148 -0.27 -2.41 -0.16
N GLU A 149 0.12 -3.50 0.51
CA GLU A 149 -0.25 -4.86 0.12
C GLU A 149 -1.15 -5.53 1.15
N PRO A 150 -1.91 -6.58 0.76
CA PRO A 150 -2.65 -7.42 1.70
C PRO A 150 -1.71 -8.02 2.75
N GLY A 151 -2.18 -8.17 3.98
CA GLY A 151 -1.37 -8.67 5.11
C GLY A 151 -0.89 -7.57 6.05
N THR A 152 -1.11 -6.29 5.71
CA THR A 152 -0.84 -5.16 6.62
C THR A 152 -1.98 -5.05 7.63
N LYS A 153 -1.76 -5.58 8.83
CA LYS A 153 -2.77 -5.70 9.89
C LYS A 153 -2.70 -4.57 10.89
N VAL A 154 -3.83 -3.90 11.13
CA VAL A 154 -3.96 -2.84 12.14
C VAL A 154 -3.68 -3.38 13.54
N PHE A 155 -2.88 -2.64 14.32
CA PHE A 155 -2.61 -2.98 15.72
C PHE A 155 -3.62 -2.29 16.67
N THR A 156 -3.37 -1.10 17.13
CA THR A 156 -4.29 -0.43 18.06
C THR A 156 -5.53 0.08 17.33
N PHE A 157 -5.32 0.92 16.37
CA PHE A 157 -6.31 1.43 15.40
C PHE A 157 -5.56 2.08 14.24
N ALA A 158 -6.27 2.32 13.15
CA ALA A 158 -5.83 3.22 12.09
C ALA A 158 -6.97 4.16 11.69
N VAL A 159 -6.61 5.36 11.26
CA VAL A 159 -7.54 6.33 10.70
C VAL A 159 -7.02 6.73 9.33
N VAL A 160 -7.89 6.69 8.32
CA VAL A 160 -7.60 7.13 6.96
C VAL A 160 -8.64 8.16 6.55
N THR A 161 -8.18 9.28 6.00
CA THR A 161 -9.05 10.36 5.51
C THR A 161 -9.02 10.39 4.00
N LEU A 162 -10.20 10.31 3.38
CA LEU A 162 -10.41 10.39 1.93
C LEU A 162 -11.09 11.71 1.58
N GLY A 163 -10.58 12.40 0.56
CA GLY A 163 -11.29 13.48 -0.12
C GLY A 163 -11.97 12.92 -1.36
N LEU A 164 -13.30 12.88 -1.39
CA LEU A 164 -14.07 12.33 -2.51
C LEU A 164 -14.14 13.38 -3.63
N LEU A 165 -13.98 12.90 -4.86
CA LEU A 165 -13.98 13.71 -6.08
C LEU A 165 -15.21 13.36 -6.94
N PRO A 166 -15.63 14.27 -7.82
CA PRO A 166 -16.73 14.02 -8.74
C PRO A 166 -16.50 12.79 -9.62
N ASP A 167 -17.55 12.02 -9.85
CA ASP A 167 -17.52 10.80 -10.68
C ASP A 167 -17.14 11.05 -12.14
N GLY A 168 -17.37 12.27 -12.64
CA GLY A 168 -17.12 12.66 -14.04
C GLY A 168 -15.65 12.97 -14.36
N ILE A 169 -14.73 12.87 -13.39
CA ILE A 169 -13.30 13.10 -13.63
C ILE A 169 -12.70 11.87 -14.31
N ASP A 170 -11.99 12.09 -15.41
CA ASP A 170 -11.25 11.03 -16.12
C ASP A 170 -9.84 10.89 -15.51
N PHE A 171 -9.62 9.76 -14.84
CA PHE A 171 -8.32 9.35 -14.30
C PHE A 171 -7.65 8.22 -15.09
N SER A 172 -8.17 7.85 -16.26
CA SER A 172 -7.70 6.69 -17.04
C SER A 172 -6.20 6.72 -17.37
N LYS A 173 -5.60 7.91 -17.43
CA LYS A 173 -4.17 8.08 -17.72
C LYS A 173 -3.31 8.32 -16.49
N LEU A 174 -3.91 8.47 -15.31
CA LEU A 174 -3.17 8.83 -14.10
C LEU A 174 -2.23 7.70 -13.65
N ASP A 175 -2.65 6.45 -13.80
CA ASP A 175 -1.91 5.25 -13.43
C ASP A 175 -1.55 4.36 -14.65
N ASP A 176 -1.51 4.95 -15.85
CA ASP A 176 -1.16 4.24 -17.07
C ASP A 176 0.35 4.32 -17.34
N LYS A 177 1.07 3.24 -17.01
CA LYS A 177 2.51 3.10 -17.26
C LYS A 177 2.90 3.22 -18.75
N ASN A 178 1.96 3.05 -19.69
CA ASN A 178 2.20 3.16 -21.14
C ASN A 178 1.97 4.58 -21.67
N TYR A 179 1.42 5.47 -20.85
CA TYR A 179 1.26 6.89 -21.17
C TYR A 179 2.57 7.64 -20.90
N ARG A 180 3.57 7.44 -21.77
CA ARG A 180 4.92 7.97 -21.65
C ARG A 180 5.57 8.32 -22.99
#